data_2bfb5777b0963d26b93beb039674e99a
#
_entry.id   2bfb5777b0963d26b93beb039674e99a
#
_cell.length_a   1.000
_cell.length_b   1.000
_cell.length_c   1.000
_cell.angle_alpha   90.00
_cell.angle_beta   90.00
_cell.angle_gamma   90.00
#
_symmetry.space_group_name_H-M   'P 1'
#
loop_
_entity.id
_entity.type
_entity.pdbx_description
1 polymer ?
#
loop_
_entity_poly.entity_id
_entity_poly.type
_entity_poly.pdbx_seq_one_letter_code
_entity_poly.pdbx_strand_id
1 'polypeptide(L)'
;MTKQTCASKSKVALNAAFAAILAVGLSVPAASAFAAPSDDKQAEAQAALQKLNQYQSELDQASANYEAAHQEQIDAQNRVDEAQKQIEEKTAQIEKDQQRLSDRARDMYRSGDTNFLDVILGASSFEQFATTWNMLETLNGNDAELVSETKTAREDLQAAKQEAEEQAKVASDKAEEAKSVAEAAEGI
;
A
#
# COMPACT_ATOMS: atom_id res chain seq x y z
N MET A 1 -14.36 1.47 -38.35
CA MET A 1 -13.36 0.96 -37.43
C MET A 1 -13.15 1.99 -36.35
N THR A 2 -13.96 1.96 -35.34
CA THR A 2 -14.05 2.95 -34.26
C THR A 2 -13.39 2.40 -32.99
N LYS A 3 -12.26 2.99 -32.62
CA LYS A 3 -11.61 2.75 -31.33
C LYS A 3 -12.41 3.44 -30.23
N GLN A 4 -13.05 2.69 -29.37
CA GLN A 4 -13.60 3.19 -28.11
C GLN A 4 -12.48 3.27 -27.09
N THR A 5 -12.08 4.48 -26.77
CA THR A 5 -11.28 4.82 -25.60
C THR A 5 -12.18 4.76 -24.37
N CYS A 6 -11.98 3.74 -23.54
CA CYS A 6 -12.58 3.66 -22.22
C CYS A 6 -11.79 4.60 -21.28
N ALA A 7 -12.25 5.83 -21.15
CA ALA A 7 -11.74 6.77 -20.17
C ALA A 7 -12.31 6.40 -18.79
N SER A 8 -11.43 5.97 -17.90
CA SER A 8 -11.67 5.88 -16.46
C SER A 8 -12.14 7.23 -15.89
N LYS A 9 -13.44 7.34 -15.62
CA LYS A 9 -14.04 8.43 -14.85
C LYS A 9 -14.49 7.87 -13.50
N SER A 10 -13.57 7.82 -12.56
CA SER A 10 -13.92 7.56 -11.17
C SER A 10 -12.87 8.16 -10.23
N LYS A 11 -12.60 9.43 -10.42
CA LYS A 11 -11.90 10.26 -9.44
C LYS A 11 -12.65 11.57 -9.44
N VAL A 12 -13.45 11.83 -8.47
CA VAL A 12 -13.98 13.08 -7.93
C VAL A 12 -15.40 12.85 -7.41
N ALA A 13 -15.55 12.42 -6.21
CA ALA A 13 -16.78 12.61 -5.44
C ALA A 13 -16.60 12.28 -3.95
N LEU A 14 -15.56 12.79 -3.30
CA LEU A 14 -15.52 12.72 -1.83
C LEU A 14 -14.95 13.97 -1.14
N ASN A 15 -14.84 15.11 -1.83
CA ASN A 15 -14.33 16.34 -1.22
C ASN A 15 -15.39 17.43 -1.03
N ALA A 16 -16.68 17.12 -0.92
CA ALA A 16 -17.72 18.13 -0.87
C ALA A 16 -18.61 18.10 0.37
N ALA A 17 -18.20 17.46 1.47
CA ALA A 17 -19.08 17.34 2.64
C ALA A 17 -18.65 18.17 3.88
N PHE A 18 -17.55 18.90 3.86
CA PHE A 18 -17.08 19.64 5.05
C PHE A 18 -17.17 21.15 5.00
N ALA A 19 -17.93 21.75 4.09
CA ALA A 19 -18.01 23.21 3.93
C ALA A 19 -19.43 23.78 3.98
N ALA A 20 -20.26 23.38 4.92
CA ALA A 20 -21.57 24.00 5.04
C ALA A 20 -22.17 23.91 6.43
N ILE A 21 -21.58 24.48 7.47
CA ILE A 21 -22.32 24.92 8.66
C ILE A 21 -21.54 26.10 9.27
N LEU A 22 -21.89 27.33 8.94
CA LEU A 22 -21.77 28.50 9.79
C LEU A 22 -22.30 29.75 9.07
N ALA A 23 -23.61 29.81 8.90
CA ALA A 23 -24.29 31.08 8.67
C ALA A 23 -25.68 31.03 9.30
N VAL A 24 -25.75 30.93 10.63
CA VAL A 24 -26.95 31.34 11.35
C VAL A 24 -26.76 32.80 11.70
N GLY A 25 -27.28 33.67 10.83
CA GLY A 25 -27.42 35.07 11.09
C GLY A 25 -28.41 35.30 12.25
N LEU A 26 -27.91 35.64 13.43
CA LEU A 26 -28.69 36.18 14.53
C LEU A 26 -29.10 37.61 14.18
N SER A 27 -30.23 37.74 13.50
CA SER A 27 -30.95 39.03 13.51
C SER A 27 -31.64 39.18 14.85
N VAL A 28 -30.97 39.82 15.78
CA VAL A 28 -31.57 40.24 17.06
C VAL A 28 -32.32 41.56 16.81
N PRO A 29 -33.66 41.64 17.01
CA PRO A 29 -34.32 42.94 17.06
C PRO A 29 -33.85 43.67 18.30
N ALA A 30 -33.39 44.91 18.12
CA ALA A 30 -33.01 45.79 19.19
C ALA A 30 -34.27 46.19 19.97
N ALA A 31 -34.61 45.45 21.01
CA ALA A 31 -35.54 45.86 22.06
C ALA A 31 -34.69 46.03 23.31
N SER A 32 -34.43 47.30 23.63
CA SER A 32 -33.78 47.78 24.83
C SER A 32 -34.55 47.40 26.09
N ALA A 33 -34.15 46.34 26.74
CA ALA A 33 -34.33 46.14 28.15
C ALA A 33 -33.00 45.61 28.70
N PHE A 34 -32.17 46.51 29.22
CA PHE A 34 -31.01 46.16 30.04
C PHE A 34 -31.50 45.54 31.35
N ALA A 35 -31.96 44.31 31.32
CA ALA A 35 -31.90 43.46 32.49
C ALA A 35 -30.50 42.86 32.48
N ALA A 36 -29.65 43.21 33.45
CA ALA A 36 -28.40 42.50 33.66
C ALA A 36 -28.69 40.98 33.69
N PRO A 37 -28.04 40.16 32.89
CA PRO A 37 -28.25 38.70 32.94
C PRO A 37 -27.99 38.26 34.38
N SER A 38 -28.92 37.53 34.98
CA SER A 38 -28.71 36.95 36.31
C SER A 38 -27.43 36.12 36.28
N ASP A 39 -26.68 36.07 37.37
CA ASP A 39 -25.41 35.31 37.48
C ASP A 39 -25.56 33.85 36.97
N ASP A 40 -26.75 33.28 37.17
CA ASP A 40 -27.10 31.96 36.65
C ASP A 40 -27.07 31.87 35.10
N LYS A 41 -27.55 32.91 34.40
CA LYS A 41 -27.52 32.96 32.92
C LYS A 41 -26.12 33.18 32.37
N GLN A 42 -25.28 33.91 33.09
CA GLN A 42 -23.86 34.06 32.71
C GLN A 42 -23.09 32.76 32.91
N ALA A 43 -23.35 32.06 34.03
CA ALA A 43 -22.73 30.73 34.27
C ALA A 43 -23.16 29.70 33.22
N GLU A 44 -24.44 29.68 32.84
CA GLU A 44 -24.98 28.80 31.81
C GLU A 44 -24.36 29.09 30.43
N ALA A 45 -24.21 30.37 30.06
CA ALA A 45 -23.54 30.76 28.81
C ALA A 45 -22.05 30.41 28.80
N GLN A 46 -21.34 30.57 29.92
CA GLN A 46 -19.93 30.16 30.03
C GLN A 46 -19.77 28.65 29.93
N ALA A 47 -20.66 27.87 30.56
CA ALA A 47 -20.63 26.40 30.43
C ALA A 47 -20.92 25.94 29.00
N ALA A 48 -21.82 26.60 28.29
CA ALA A 48 -22.10 26.34 26.89
C ALA A 48 -20.89 26.64 25.98
N LEU A 49 -20.21 27.78 26.23
CA LEU A 49 -18.99 28.15 25.50
C LEU A 49 -17.84 27.15 25.75
N GLN A 50 -17.69 26.69 26.99
CA GLN A 50 -16.68 25.67 27.31
C GLN A 50 -16.96 24.37 26.57
N LYS A 51 -18.21 23.89 26.52
CA LYS A 51 -18.60 22.71 25.76
C LYS A 51 -18.36 22.90 24.26
N LEU A 52 -18.68 24.04 23.71
CA LEU A 52 -18.45 24.34 22.29
C LEU A 52 -16.97 24.33 21.97
N ASN A 53 -16.12 24.92 22.80
CA ASN A 53 -14.66 24.87 22.61
C ASN A 53 -14.12 23.44 22.73
N GLN A 54 -14.69 22.65 23.65
CA GLN A 54 -14.30 21.22 23.78
C GLN A 54 -14.68 20.45 22.52
N TYR A 55 -15.91 20.54 22.04
CA TYR A 55 -16.33 19.87 20.80
C TYR A 55 -15.52 20.32 19.60
N GLN A 56 -15.18 21.59 19.49
CA GLN A 56 -14.31 22.07 18.43
C GLN A 56 -12.93 21.47 18.50
N SER A 57 -12.33 21.35 19.68
CA SER A 57 -11.05 20.69 19.87
C SER A 57 -11.12 19.19 19.54
N GLU A 58 -12.20 18.52 19.91
CA GLU A 58 -12.43 17.10 19.58
C GLU A 58 -12.57 16.89 18.07
N LEU A 59 -13.29 17.76 17.37
CA LEU A 59 -13.43 17.73 15.91
C LEU A 59 -12.11 18.01 15.20
N ASP A 60 -11.34 18.99 15.68
CA ASP A 60 -10.02 19.29 15.10
C ASP A 60 -9.07 18.10 15.25
N GLN A 61 -9.09 17.44 16.41
CA GLN A 61 -8.31 16.20 16.63
C GLN A 61 -8.78 15.04 15.75
N ALA A 62 -10.08 14.83 15.66
CA ALA A 62 -10.64 13.77 14.80
C ALA A 62 -10.29 14.01 13.33
N SER A 63 -10.38 15.27 12.86
CA SER A 63 -9.97 15.64 11.50
C SER A 63 -8.49 15.35 11.25
N ALA A 64 -7.61 15.75 12.17
CA ALA A 64 -6.18 15.49 12.05
C ALA A 64 -5.86 13.98 12.04
N ASN A 65 -6.53 13.20 12.88
CA ASN A 65 -6.35 11.75 12.92
C ASN A 65 -6.86 11.07 11.64
N TYR A 66 -8.00 11.53 11.11
CA TYR A 66 -8.52 11.04 9.83
C TYR A 66 -7.55 11.32 8.69
N GLU A 67 -7.05 12.54 8.58
CA GLU A 67 -6.09 12.94 7.55
C GLU A 67 -4.81 12.10 7.63
N ALA A 68 -4.30 11.87 8.83
CA ALA A 68 -3.11 11.04 9.04
C ALA A 68 -3.35 9.58 8.62
N ALA A 69 -4.44 8.96 9.07
CA ALA A 69 -4.78 7.59 8.71
C ALA A 69 -5.03 7.43 7.20
N HIS A 70 -5.70 8.41 6.58
CA HIS A 70 -5.95 8.42 5.14
C HIS A 70 -4.66 8.58 4.33
N GLN A 71 -3.72 9.43 4.78
CA GLN A 71 -2.42 9.57 4.12
C GLN A 71 -1.60 8.28 4.22
N GLU A 72 -1.56 7.64 5.41
CA GLU A 72 -0.89 6.36 5.60
C GLU A 72 -1.50 5.25 4.74
N GLN A 73 -2.82 5.24 4.56
CA GLN A 73 -3.49 4.33 3.63
C GLN A 73 -3.01 4.53 2.19
N ILE A 74 -2.93 5.78 1.72
CA ILE A 74 -2.44 6.11 0.38
C ILE A 74 -1.00 5.66 0.20
N ASP A 75 -0.15 5.94 1.18
CA ASP A 75 1.27 5.58 1.14
C ASP A 75 1.46 4.06 1.12
N ALA A 76 0.69 3.32 1.92
CA ALA A 76 0.69 1.86 1.90
C ALA A 76 0.21 1.30 0.56
N GLN A 77 -0.85 1.88 -0.04
CA GLN A 77 -1.32 1.47 -1.36
C GLN A 77 -0.28 1.71 -2.46
N ASN A 78 0.42 2.84 -2.42
CA ASN A 78 1.51 3.12 -3.37
C ASN A 78 2.65 2.09 -3.26
N ARG A 79 2.95 1.63 -2.05
CA ARG A 79 3.94 0.55 -1.83
C ARG A 79 3.46 -0.80 -2.35
N VAL A 80 2.17 -1.11 -2.21
CA VAL A 80 1.58 -2.31 -2.83
C VAL A 80 1.74 -2.26 -4.35
N ASP A 81 1.41 -1.13 -4.96
CA ASP A 81 1.51 -0.95 -6.42
C ASP A 81 2.96 -1.06 -6.91
N GLU A 82 3.92 -0.55 -6.14
CA GLU A 82 5.35 -0.68 -6.46
C GLU A 82 5.84 -2.12 -6.29
N ALA A 83 5.47 -2.78 -5.19
CA ALA A 83 5.80 -4.19 -4.97
C ALA A 83 5.19 -5.08 -6.06
N GLN A 84 3.98 -4.77 -6.54
CA GLN A 84 3.36 -5.51 -7.65
C GLN A 84 4.15 -5.37 -8.96
N LYS A 85 4.68 -4.18 -9.27
CA LYS A 85 5.57 -4.00 -10.44
C LYS A 85 6.83 -4.83 -10.30
N GLN A 86 7.45 -4.83 -9.12
CA GLN A 86 8.64 -5.65 -8.88
C GLN A 86 8.34 -7.15 -9.03
N ILE A 87 7.18 -7.61 -8.58
CA ILE A 87 6.71 -9.00 -8.78
C ILE A 87 6.62 -9.33 -10.28
N GLU A 88 6.03 -8.45 -11.08
CA GLU A 88 5.90 -8.64 -12.54
C GLU A 88 7.27 -8.66 -13.22
N GLU A 89 8.15 -7.70 -12.91
CA GLU A 89 9.50 -7.63 -13.47
C GLU A 89 10.35 -8.84 -13.10
N LYS A 90 10.37 -9.26 -11.83
CA LYS A 90 11.14 -10.41 -11.37
C LYS A 90 10.58 -11.72 -11.92
N THR A 91 9.26 -11.83 -12.07
CA THR A 91 8.63 -12.99 -12.70
C THR A 91 9.06 -13.13 -14.17
N ALA A 92 9.01 -12.04 -14.94
CA ALA A 92 9.44 -12.02 -16.33
C ALA A 92 10.94 -12.33 -16.47
N GLN A 93 11.78 -11.84 -15.55
CA GLN A 93 13.20 -12.16 -15.52
C GLN A 93 13.45 -13.65 -15.26
N ILE A 94 12.80 -14.21 -14.24
CA ILE A 94 12.90 -15.62 -13.89
C ILE A 94 12.48 -16.51 -15.08
N GLU A 95 11.40 -16.18 -15.78
CA GLU A 95 10.95 -16.91 -16.96
C GLU A 95 12.01 -16.89 -18.08
N LYS A 96 12.60 -15.73 -18.34
CA LYS A 96 13.67 -15.57 -19.33
C LYS A 96 14.91 -16.38 -18.95
N ASP A 97 15.31 -16.33 -17.69
CA ASP A 97 16.50 -17.04 -17.21
C ASP A 97 16.27 -18.56 -17.20
N GLN A 98 15.07 -19.01 -16.86
CA GLN A 98 14.68 -20.43 -16.99
C GLN A 98 14.75 -20.91 -18.44
N GLN A 99 14.33 -20.09 -19.40
CA GLN A 99 14.46 -20.43 -20.82
C GLN A 99 15.91 -20.54 -21.22
N ARG A 100 16.79 -19.60 -20.83
CA ARG A 100 18.24 -19.64 -21.08
C ARG A 100 18.87 -20.88 -20.47
N LEU A 101 18.53 -21.21 -19.22
CA LEU A 101 19.00 -22.43 -18.55
C LEU A 101 18.53 -23.69 -19.27
N SER A 102 17.28 -23.72 -19.73
CA SER A 102 16.74 -24.85 -20.52
C SER A 102 17.47 -25.06 -21.86
N ASP A 103 17.73 -23.97 -22.58
CA ASP A 103 18.45 -24.01 -23.85
C ASP A 103 19.90 -24.47 -23.63
N ARG A 104 20.53 -23.95 -22.57
CA ARG A 104 21.88 -24.39 -22.18
C ARG A 104 21.92 -25.88 -21.82
N ALA A 105 20.94 -26.37 -21.06
CA ALA A 105 20.80 -27.78 -20.71
C ALA A 105 20.70 -28.68 -21.95
N ARG A 106 19.92 -28.24 -22.95
CA ARG A 106 19.80 -28.98 -24.23
C ARG A 106 21.11 -29.03 -25.00
N ASP A 107 21.87 -27.94 -25.02
CA ASP A 107 23.14 -27.85 -25.70
C ASP A 107 24.19 -28.75 -25.03
N MET A 108 24.24 -28.76 -23.69
CA MET A 108 25.12 -29.64 -22.92
C MET A 108 24.75 -31.12 -23.12
N TYR A 109 23.47 -31.47 -23.16
CA TYR A 109 23.01 -32.80 -23.47
C TYR A 109 23.46 -33.27 -24.87
N ARG A 110 23.37 -32.38 -25.87
CA ARG A 110 23.82 -32.69 -27.25
C ARG A 110 25.33 -32.84 -27.38
N SER A 111 26.08 -32.09 -26.56
CA SER A 111 27.55 -32.17 -26.55
C SER A 111 28.09 -33.43 -25.88
N GLY A 112 27.23 -34.20 -25.17
CA GLY A 112 27.60 -35.46 -24.53
C GLY A 112 28.32 -35.29 -23.17
N ASP A 113 28.15 -34.15 -22.52
CA ASP A 113 28.70 -33.89 -21.20
C ASP A 113 27.87 -34.63 -20.13
N THR A 114 28.37 -35.81 -19.71
CA THR A 114 27.65 -36.72 -18.80
C THR A 114 27.58 -36.21 -17.36
N ASN A 115 28.53 -35.38 -16.91
CA ASN A 115 28.55 -34.83 -15.55
C ASN A 115 27.34 -33.91 -15.26
N PHE A 116 26.80 -33.30 -16.31
CA PHE A 116 25.64 -32.42 -16.22
C PHE A 116 24.32 -33.16 -15.95
N LEU A 117 24.15 -34.35 -16.52
CA LEU A 117 22.94 -35.16 -16.30
C LEU A 117 22.79 -35.58 -14.83
N ASP A 118 23.89 -35.88 -14.15
CA ASP A 118 23.87 -36.25 -12.73
C ASP A 118 23.41 -35.09 -11.86
N VAL A 119 23.73 -33.86 -12.21
CA VAL A 119 23.28 -32.64 -11.48
C VAL A 119 21.80 -32.38 -11.67
N ILE A 120 21.29 -32.46 -12.91
CA ILE A 120 19.86 -32.21 -13.19
C ILE A 120 18.99 -33.32 -12.61
N LEU A 121 19.38 -34.56 -12.77
CA LEU A 121 18.59 -35.72 -12.32
C LEU A 121 18.66 -35.91 -10.80
N GLY A 122 19.71 -35.43 -10.14
CA GLY A 122 19.90 -35.51 -8.70
C GLY A 122 19.23 -34.40 -7.87
N ALA A 123 18.86 -33.27 -8.50
CA ALA A 123 18.29 -32.13 -7.79
C ALA A 123 16.77 -32.25 -7.68
N SER A 124 16.25 -32.27 -6.45
CA SER A 124 14.80 -32.27 -6.18
C SER A 124 14.20 -30.86 -6.05
N SER A 125 15.05 -29.84 -5.94
CA SER A 125 14.64 -28.43 -5.89
C SER A 125 15.63 -27.54 -6.63
N PHE A 126 15.20 -26.31 -6.98
CA PHE A 126 16.08 -25.32 -7.59
C PHE A 126 17.26 -24.95 -6.67
N GLU A 127 17.06 -24.87 -5.34
CA GLU A 127 18.15 -24.63 -4.40
C GLU A 127 19.22 -25.71 -4.44
N GLN A 128 18.81 -26.97 -4.48
CA GLN A 128 19.75 -28.09 -4.61
C GLN A 128 20.47 -28.03 -5.95
N PHE A 129 19.75 -27.77 -7.04
CA PHE A 129 20.33 -27.56 -8.36
C PHE A 129 21.38 -26.45 -8.35
N ALA A 130 21.03 -25.25 -7.84
CA ALA A 130 21.93 -24.09 -7.77
C ALA A 130 23.17 -24.37 -6.90
N THR A 131 23.01 -25.07 -5.77
CA THR A 131 24.11 -25.42 -4.87
C THR A 131 25.07 -26.41 -5.56
N THR A 132 24.54 -27.45 -6.20
CA THR A 132 25.34 -28.46 -6.91
C THR A 132 26.00 -27.87 -8.14
N TRP A 133 25.31 -26.95 -8.85
CA TRP A 133 25.86 -26.23 -9.99
C TRP A 133 27.07 -25.37 -9.62
N ASN A 134 27.02 -24.65 -8.49
CA ASN A 134 28.16 -23.89 -8.00
C ASN A 134 29.37 -24.77 -7.62
N MET A 135 29.14 -26.03 -7.25
CA MET A 135 30.24 -27.02 -7.01
C MET A 135 30.91 -27.50 -8.29
N LEU A 136 30.19 -27.44 -9.42
CA LEU A 136 30.70 -27.78 -10.74
C LEU A 136 31.44 -26.61 -11.43
N GLU A 137 32.06 -25.73 -10.68
CA GLU A 137 32.69 -24.43 -11.04
C GLU A 137 33.75 -24.49 -12.18
N THR A 138 33.87 -25.59 -12.86
CA THR A 138 34.69 -25.77 -14.07
C THR A 138 33.95 -25.46 -15.37
N LEU A 139 32.66 -25.18 -15.31
CA LEU A 139 31.85 -24.85 -16.46
C LEU A 139 31.78 -23.31 -16.58
N ASN A 140 32.03 -22.80 -17.77
CA ASN A 140 32.06 -21.38 -18.18
C ASN A 140 31.40 -20.39 -17.19
N GLY A 141 32.14 -19.40 -16.73
CA GLY A 141 31.71 -18.42 -15.75
C GLY A 141 30.32 -17.79 -16.00
N ASN A 142 29.88 -17.71 -17.27
CA ASN A 142 28.55 -17.21 -17.66
C ASN A 142 27.38 -18.10 -17.18
N ASP A 143 27.59 -19.42 -17.05
CA ASP A 143 26.53 -20.33 -16.61
C ASP A 143 26.34 -20.25 -15.09
N ALA A 144 27.41 -20.08 -14.32
CA ALA A 144 27.37 -19.88 -12.89
C ALA A 144 26.71 -18.52 -12.55
N GLU A 145 27.01 -17.48 -13.33
CA GLU A 145 26.40 -16.16 -13.20
C GLU A 145 24.89 -16.23 -13.42
N LEU A 146 24.43 -16.89 -14.49
CA LEU A 146 23.00 -17.07 -14.81
C LEU A 146 22.24 -17.79 -13.69
N VAL A 147 22.82 -18.84 -13.09
CA VAL A 147 22.21 -19.54 -11.95
C VAL A 147 22.13 -18.63 -10.74
N SER A 148 23.19 -17.86 -10.46
CA SER A 148 23.22 -16.91 -9.36
C SER A 148 22.20 -15.79 -9.55
N GLU A 149 22.09 -15.22 -10.74
CA GLU A 149 21.09 -14.20 -11.10
C GLU A 149 19.67 -14.73 -10.91
N THR A 150 19.38 -15.96 -11.39
CA THR A 150 18.06 -16.58 -11.23
C THR A 150 17.73 -16.82 -9.76
N LYS A 151 18.70 -17.23 -8.94
CA LYS A 151 18.52 -17.40 -7.50
C LYS A 151 18.18 -16.06 -6.83
N THR A 152 18.97 -15.03 -7.09
CA THR A 152 18.72 -13.68 -6.55
C THR A 152 17.34 -13.15 -6.98
N ALA A 153 16.98 -13.32 -8.26
CA ALA A 153 15.67 -12.89 -8.75
C ALA A 153 14.50 -13.60 -8.03
N ARG A 154 14.68 -14.87 -7.65
CA ARG A 154 13.67 -15.62 -6.87
C ARG A 154 13.60 -15.15 -5.42
N GLU A 155 14.72 -14.83 -4.80
CA GLU A 155 14.77 -14.25 -3.45
C GLU A 155 14.10 -12.87 -3.43
N ASP A 156 14.40 -12.02 -4.42
CA ASP A 156 13.78 -10.72 -4.60
C ASP A 156 12.25 -10.81 -4.83
N LEU A 157 11.83 -11.78 -5.66
CA LEU A 157 10.41 -12.04 -5.90
C LEU A 157 9.69 -12.42 -4.61
N GLN A 158 10.32 -13.26 -3.78
CA GLN A 158 9.73 -13.66 -2.50
C GLN A 158 9.62 -12.47 -1.54
N ALA A 159 10.66 -11.62 -1.47
CA ALA A 159 10.66 -10.41 -0.67
C ALA A 159 9.57 -9.41 -1.15
N ALA A 160 9.46 -9.20 -2.46
CA ALA A 160 8.42 -8.33 -3.02
C ALA A 160 7.00 -8.82 -2.73
N LYS A 161 6.77 -10.15 -2.74
CA LYS A 161 5.46 -10.72 -2.35
C LYS A 161 5.15 -10.49 -0.88
N GLN A 162 6.12 -10.67 0.01
CA GLN A 162 5.94 -10.41 1.44
C GLN A 162 5.65 -8.92 1.68
N GLU A 163 6.41 -8.02 1.04
CA GLU A 163 6.16 -6.58 1.13
C GLU A 163 4.75 -6.22 0.64
N ALA A 164 4.30 -6.77 -0.49
CA ALA A 164 2.95 -6.53 -1.01
C ALA A 164 1.86 -6.97 -0.01
N GLU A 165 2.01 -8.15 0.61
CA GLU A 165 1.07 -8.66 1.62
C GLU A 165 1.05 -7.80 2.88
N GLU A 166 2.21 -7.39 3.39
CA GLU A 166 2.32 -6.54 4.58
C GLU A 166 1.71 -5.17 4.32
N GLN A 167 2.03 -4.53 3.20
CA GLN A 167 1.51 -3.21 2.86
C GLN A 167 0.00 -3.25 2.54
N ALA A 168 -0.50 -4.31 1.93
CA ALA A 168 -1.93 -4.48 1.72
C ALA A 168 -2.70 -4.58 3.04
N LYS A 169 -2.12 -5.25 4.05
CA LYS A 169 -2.69 -5.29 5.39
C LYS A 169 -2.67 -3.91 6.04
N VAL A 170 -1.55 -3.19 5.99
CA VAL A 170 -1.44 -1.81 6.52
C VAL A 170 -2.47 -0.90 5.86
N ALA A 171 -2.62 -0.96 4.54
CA ALA A 171 -3.62 -0.16 3.81
C ALA A 171 -5.05 -0.47 4.27
N SER A 172 -5.37 -1.75 4.51
CA SER A 172 -6.68 -2.18 5.02
C SER A 172 -6.93 -1.69 6.45
N ASP A 173 -5.95 -1.87 7.35
CA ASP A 173 -6.05 -1.46 8.75
C ASP A 173 -6.21 0.07 8.86
N LYS A 174 -5.48 0.83 8.04
CA LYS A 174 -5.58 2.29 7.99
C LYS A 174 -6.89 2.79 7.38
N ALA A 175 -7.44 2.09 6.41
CA ALA A 175 -8.77 2.38 5.88
C ALA A 175 -9.86 2.19 6.95
N GLU A 176 -9.76 1.15 7.76
CA GLU A 176 -10.69 0.90 8.86
C GLU A 176 -10.54 1.92 9.99
N GLU A 177 -9.31 2.30 10.34
CA GLU A 177 -9.01 3.36 11.29
C GLU A 177 -9.61 4.70 10.84
N ALA A 178 -9.36 5.12 9.61
CA ALA A 178 -9.93 6.34 9.05
C ALA A 178 -11.47 6.34 9.08
N LYS A 179 -12.09 5.19 8.75
CA LYS A 179 -13.53 5.03 8.82
C LYS A 179 -14.06 5.18 10.26
N SER A 180 -13.42 4.53 11.22
CA SER A 180 -13.84 4.60 12.63
C SER A 180 -13.71 6.01 13.21
N VAL A 181 -12.66 6.73 12.82
CA VAL A 181 -12.48 8.15 13.21
C VAL A 181 -13.57 9.04 12.59
N ALA A 182 -13.92 8.83 11.32
CA ALA A 182 -15.00 9.56 10.67
C ALA A 182 -16.36 9.31 11.35
N GLU A 183 -16.68 8.05 11.65
CA GLU A 183 -17.92 7.69 12.37
C GLU A 183 -17.97 8.28 13.78
N ALA A 184 -16.85 8.32 14.50
CA ALA A 184 -16.77 8.95 15.81
C ALA A 184 -16.99 10.48 15.73
N ALA A 185 -16.46 11.13 14.70
CA ALA A 185 -16.64 12.56 14.47
C ALA A 185 -18.10 12.94 14.14
N GLU A 186 -18.85 12.06 13.45
CA GLU A 186 -20.28 12.28 13.18
C GLU A 186 -21.14 12.21 14.45
N GLY A 187 -20.65 11.59 15.53
CA GLY A 187 -21.34 11.46 16.82
C GLY A 187 -21.12 12.64 17.79
N ILE A 188 -20.23 13.59 17.48
CA ILE A 188 -19.91 14.77 18.27
C ILE A 188 -20.85 15.92 17.92
#